data_2bf0b2d66281aecaad9143c9ee0c9dd2
#
_entry.id   2bf0b2d66281aecaad9143c9ee0c9dd2
#
_cell.length_a   1.000
_cell.length_b   1.000
_cell.length_c   1.000
_cell.angle_alpha   90.00
_cell.angle_beta   90.00
_cell.angle_gamma   90.00
#
_symmetry.space_group_name_H-M   'P 1'
#
loop_
_entity.id
_entity.type
_entity.pdbx_description
1 polymer ?
#
loop_
_entity_poly.entity_id
_entity_poly.type
_entity_poly.pdbx_seq_one_letter_code
_entity_poly.pdbx_strand_id
1 'polypeptide(L)'
;MEAFGTEILQAEEPYAIDRAKFAQIVFADKEKLAQLNALTHPAVKAWIRKDIEEKRKQDVKIYVIEAALLIQDGYKEICDEIWYIYVNEETRIKRLMKQRGYTEERCRAMFHSQEPESYYRKYADFTINNQLDYENSSKQLKDRLNILLGDAIILINHGKTD
;
A
#
# COMPACT_ATOMS: atom_id res chain seq x y z
N MET A 1 -23.88 -6.17 -5.07
CA MET A 1 -24.83 -7.24 -4.77
C MET A 1 -24.98 -8.23 -5.91
N GLU A 2 -25.05 -7.82 -7.16
CA GLU A 2 -25.16 -8.76 -8.30
C GLU A 2 -24.06 -9.81 -8.37
N ALA A 3 -22.82 -9.46 -8.00
CA ALA A 3 -21.67 -10.36 -8.11
C ALA A 3 -21.52 -11.36 -6.95
N PHE A 4 -22.01 -11.04 -5.75
CA PHE A 4 -21.71 -11.84 -4.53
C PHE A 4 -22.96 -12.20 -3.72
N GLY A 5 -24.17 -11.85 -4.21
CA GLY A 5 -25.43 -12.10 -3.51
C GLY A 5 -25.66 -11.22 -2.28
N THR A 6 -26.70 -11.54 -1.54
CA THR A 6 -27.09 -10.80 -0.32
C THR A 6 -26.49 -11.41 0.95
N GLU A 7 -25.91 -12.58 0.87
CA GLU A 7 -25.30 -13.30 1.99
C GLU A 7 -24.11 -12.56 2.65
N ILE A 8 -23.53 -11.59 1.90
CA ILE A 8 -22.44 -10.75 2.38
C ILE A 8 -22.90 -9.52 3.18
N LEU A 9 -24.22 -9.33 3.36
CA LEU A 9 -24.76 -8.20 4.07
C LEU A 9 -24.92 -8.47 5.56
N GLN A 10 -24.90 -7.40 6.36
CA GLN A 10 -25.31 -7.46 7.76
C GLN A 10 -26.81 -7.78 7.84
N ALA A 11 -27.21 -8.40 8.95
CA ALA A 11 -28.61 -8.83 9.14
C ALA A 11 -29.60 -7.65 9.32
N GLU A 12 -29.10 -6.50 9.77
CA GLU A 12 -29.88 -5.31 10.09
C GLU A 12 -29.54 -4.12 9.19
N GLU A 13 -30.51 -3.25 8.94
CA GLU A 13 -30.25 -2.00 8.22
C GLU A 13 -29.20 -1.12 8.95
N PRO A 14 -28.36 -0.40 8.20
CA PRO A 14 -28.40 -0.13 6.74
C PRO A 14 -27.74 -1.18 5.85
N TYR A 15 -27.97 -2.43 5.96
CA TYR A 15 -27.45 -3.55 5.12
C TYR A 15 -26.01 -3.35 4.61
N ALA A 16 -25.13 -2.91 5.51
CA ALA A 16 -23.73 -2.72 5.18
C ALA A 16 -23.06 -4.09 4.88
N ILE A 17 -21.96 -4.06 4.13
CA ILE A 17 -21.20 -5.29 3.88
C ILE A 17 -20.61 -5.81 5.21
N ASP A 18 -20.94 -7.04 5.56
CA ASP A 18 -20.25 -7.78 6.62
C ASP A 18 -18.86 -8.21 6.09
N ARG A 19 -17.85 -7.41 6.43
CA ARG A 19 -16.50 -7.62 5.93
C ARG A 19 -15.91 -8.98 6.33
N ALA A 20 -16.30 -9.52 7.48
CA ALA A 20 -15.79 -10.81 7.94
C ALA A 20 -16.37 -11.96 7.12
N LYS A 21 -17.70 -11.98 6.91
CA LYS A 21 -18.36 -12.96 6.04
C LYS A 21 -17.86 -12.84 4.61
N PHE A 22 -17.78 -11.61 4.09
CA PHE A 22 -17.31 -11.35 2.74
C PHE A 22 -15.88 -11.87 2.53
N ALA A 23 -14.98 -11.60 3.47
CA ALA A 23 -13.62 -12.12 3.43
C ALA A 23 -13.57 -13.64 3.42
N GLN A 24 -14.36 -14.31 4.27
CA GLN A 24 -14.44 -15.77 4.30
C GLN A 24 -14.87 -16.35 2.94
N ILE A 25 -15.91 -15.77 2.32
CA ILE A 25 -16.44 -16.22 1.03
C ILE A 25 -15.42 -16.02 -0.10
N VAL A 26 -14.80 -14.84 -0.14
CA VAL A 26 -13.89 -14.46 -1.22
C VAL A 26 -12.54 -15.17 -1.13
N PHE A 27 -11.97 -15.29 0.07
CA PHE A 27 -10.66 -15.94 0.22
C PHE A 27 -10.72 -17.47 0.19
N ALA A 28 -11.90 -18.07 0.37
CA ALA A 28 -12.09 -19.50 0.19
C ALA A 28 -12.23 -19.91 -1.28
N ASP A 29 -12.49 -18.97 -2.18
CA ASP A 29 -12.83 -19.24 -3.59
C ASP A 29 -12.01 -18.32 -4.52
N LYS A 30 -11.09 -18.92 -5.29
CA LYS A 30 -10.20 -18.18 -6.21
C LYS A 30 -10.96 -17.45 -7.32
N GLU A 31 -12.09 -17.98 -7.78
CA GLU A 31 -12.91 -17.33 -8.82
C GLU A 31 -13.61 -16.10 -8.27
N LYS A 32 -14.16 -16.18 -7.06
CA LYS A 32 -14.75 -15.04 -6.36
C LYS A 32 -13.70 -13.96 -6.04
N LEU A 33 -12.49 -14.36 -5.65
CA LEU A 33 -11.39 -13.41 -5.44
C LEU A 33 -10.99 -12.71 -6.76
N ALA A 34 -10.89 -13.45 -7.85
CA ALA A 34 -10.60 -12.87 -9.16
C ALA A 34 -11.71 -11.91 -9.61
N GLN A 35 -12.97 -12.27 -9.39
CA GLN A 35 -14.13 -11.41 -9.69
C GLN A 35 -14.11 -10.13 -8.85
N LEU A 36 -13.80 -10.21 -7.55
CA LEU A 36 -13.65 -9.03 -6.70
C LEU A 36 -12.55 -8.12 -7.22
N ASN A 37 -11.38 -8.68 -7.54
CA ASN A 37 -10.25 -7.91 -8.04
C ASN A 37 -10.58 -7.24 -9.38
N ALA A 38 -11.27 -7.94 -10.30
CA ALA A 38 -11.69 -7.40 -11.58
C ALA A 38 -12.67 -6.23 -11.45
N LEU A 39 -13.48 -6.19 -10.39
CA LEU A 39 -14.39 -5.09 -10.10
C LEU A 39 -13.70 -3.93 -9.36
N THR A 40 -12.88 -4.25 -8.37
CA THR A 40 -12.33 -3.24 -7.47
C THR A 40 -11.11 -2.52 -8.02
N HIS A 41 -10.16 -3.23 -8.65
CA HIS A 41 -8.91 -2.61 -9.12
C HIS A 41 -9.14 -1.51 -10.17
N PRO A 42 -9.98 -1.72 -11.22
CA PRO A 42 -10.28 -0.65 -12.17
C PRO A 42 -11.00 0.54 -11.53
N ALA A 43 -11.95 0.28 -10.63
CA ALA A 43 -12.71 1.32 -9.95
C ALA A 43 -11.81 2.19 -9.05
N VAL A 44 -10.92 1.57 -8.29
CA VAL A 44 -9.94 2.28 -7.44
C VAL A 44 -8.98 3.11 -8.30
N LYS A 45 -8.45 2.54 -9.39
CA LYS A 45 -7.57 3.30 -10.31
C LYS A 45 -8.29 4.49 -10.96
N ALA A 46 -9.54 4.32 -11.36
CA ALA A 46 -10.33 5.41 -11.93
C ALA A 46 -10.56 6.53 -10.90
N TRP A 47 -10.86 6.16 -9.67
CA TRP A 47 -11.01 7.12 -8.57
C TRP A 47 -9.71 7.87 -8.28
N ILE A 48 -8.57 7.15 -8.20
CA ILE A 48 -7.25 7.76 -7.97
C ILE A 48 -6.92 8.75 -9.09
N ARG A 49 -7.11 8.38 -10.37
CA ARG A 49 -6.86 9.30 -11.49
C ARG A 49 -7.68 10.58 -11.38
N LYS A 50 -8.95 10.44 -11.02
CA LYS A 50 -9.83 11.60 -10.81
C LYS A 50 -9.36 12.48 -9.65
N ASP A 51 -8.98 11.87 -8.52
CA ASP A 51 -8.49 12.60 -7.35
C ASP A 51 -7.15 13.33 -7.65
N ILE A 52 -6.24 12.69 -8.40
CA ILE A 52 -5.01 13.33 -8.88
C ILE A 52 -5.32 14.59 -9.69
N GLU A 53 -6.27 14.53 -10.62
CA GLU A 53 -6.66 15.71 -11.42
C GLU A 53 -7.25 16.82 -10.55
N GLU A 54 -8.03 16.49 -9.55
CA GLU A 54 -8.56 17.47 -8.59
C GLU A 54 -7.43 18.09 -7.74
N LYS A 55 -6.46 17.29 -7.30
CA LYS A 55 -5.29 17.77 -6.54
C LYS A 55 -4.35 18.63 -7.39
N ARG A 56 -4.19 18.34 -8.67
CA ARG A 56 -3.45 19.18 -9.61
C ARG A 56 -4.06 20.59 -9.71
N LYS A 57 -5.38 20.70 -9.76
CA LYS A 57 -6.08 22.00 -9.77
C LYS A 57 -5.87 22.79 -8.48
N GLN A 58 -5.57 22.13 -7.37
CA GLN A 58 -5.26 22.71 -6.07
C GLN A 58 -3.76 23.01 -5.89
N ASP A 59 -2.95 22.86 -6.95
CA ASP A 59 -1.48 23.04 -6.94
C ASP A 59 -0.75 22.10 -5.96
N VAL A 60 -1.33 20.93 -5.67
CA VAL A 60 -0.66 19.89 -4.88
C VAL A 60 0.52 19.34 -5.66
N LYS A 61 1.72 19.47 -5.11
CA LYS A 61 2.97 19.10 -5.77
C LYS A 61 3.30 17.61 -5.67
N ILE A 62 2.86 16.96 -4.61
CA ILE A 62 3.13 15.55 -4.36
C ILE A 62 1.84 14.85 -3.98
N TYR A 63 1.58 13.74 -4.67
CA TYR A 63 0.49 12.82 -4.37
C TYR A 63 1.07 11.45 -4.10
N VAL A 64 0.85 10.91 -2.91
CA VAL A 64 1.41 9.61 -2.50
C VAL A 64 0.33 8.54 -2.53
N ILE A 65 0.63 7.44 -3.21
CA ILE A 65 -0.20 6.25 -3.24
C ILE A 65 0.52 5.14 -2.45
N GLU A 66 -0.14 4.59 -1.45
CA GLU A 66 0.34 3.41 -0.73
C GLU A 66 -0.60 2.23 -1.02
N ALA A 67 -0.07 1.16 -1.58
CA ALA A 67 -0.82 -0.05 -1.88
C ALA A 67 0.05 -1.30 -1.80
N ALA A 68 -0.52 -2.40 -1.30
CA ALA A 68 0.19 -3.66 -1.12
C ALA A 68 0.61 -4.33 -2.45
N LEU A 69 -0.19 -4.12 -3.52
CA LEU A 69 0.01 -4.73 -4.83
C LEU A 69 0.30 -3.68 -5.92
N LEU A 70 0.94 -2.59 -5.56
CA LEU A 70 1.12 -1.42 -6.40
C LEU A 70 1.81 -1.76 -7.74
N ILE A 71 2.85 -2.59 -7.71
CA ILE A 71 3.58 -3.03 -8.91
C ILE A 71 2.74 -4.01 -9.72
N GLN A 72 2.21 -5.05 -9.07
CA GLN A 72 1.42 -6.12 -9.70
C GLN A 72 0.16 -5.58 -10.39
N ASP A 73 -0.44 -4.56 -9.80
CA ASP A 73 -1.63 -3.89 -10.36
C ASP A 73 -1.30 -2.83 -11.41
N GLY A 74 -0.02 -2.67 -11.78
CA GLY A 74 0.38 -1.78 -12.87
C GLY A 74 0.21 -0.30 -12.55
N TYR A 75 0.43 0.13 -11.32
CA TYR A 75 0.39 1.56 -10.95
C TYR A 75 1.53 2.38 -11.55
N LYS A 76 2.54 1.73 -12.14
CA LYS A 76 3.59 2.44 -12.91
C LYS A 76 3.04 3.35 -14.02
N GLU A 77 1.85 3.03 -14.55
CA GLU A 77 1.15 3.87 -15.53
C GLU A 77 0.53 5.14 -14.92
N ILE A 78 0.41 5.20 -13.59
CA ILE A 78 -0.23 6.31 -12.88
C ILE A 78 0.79 7.14 -12.11
N CYS A 79 1.86 6.49 -11.62
CA CYS A 79 2.88 7.09 -10.79
C CYS A 79 4.08 7.53 -11.63
N ASP A 80 4.62 8.71 -11.34
CA ASP A 80 5.88 9.19 -11.91
C ASP A 80 7.06 8.37 -11.38
N GLU A 81 7.00 7.96 -10.11
CA GLU A 81 7.99 7.10 -9.45
C GLU A 81 7.33 6.03 -8.58
N ILE A 82 7.93 4.85 -8.56
CA ILE A 82 7.65 3.76 -7.61
C ILE A 82 8.77 3.73 -6.58
N TRP A 83 8.40 3.83 -5.31
CA TRP A 83 9.37 3.77 -4.21
C TRP A 83 9.23 2.46 -3.44
N TYR A 84 10.35 1.79 -3.23
CA TYR A 84 10.44 0.57 -2.43
C TYR A 84 10.98 0.88 -1.04
N ILE A 85 10.19 0.58 0.00
CA ILE A 85 10.63 0.72 1.40
C ILE A 85 11.27 -0.60 1.82
N TYR A 86 12.58 -0.63 1.82
CA TYR A 86 13.36 -1.83 2.11
C TYR A 86 13.65 -2.01 3.59
N VAL A 87 13.39 -3.21 4.08
CA VAL A 87 13.86 -3.72 5.38
C VAL A 87 14.23 -5.19 5.18
N ASN A 88 15.40 -5.62 5.68
CA ASN A 88 15.78 -7.02 5.57
C ASN A 88 14.83 -7.93 6.37
N GLU A 89 14.82 -9.21 6.00
CA GLU A 89 13.87 -10.18 6.56
C GLU A 89 13.99 -10.31 8.08
N GLU A 90 15.20 -10.39 8.62
CA GLU A 90 15.43 -10.53 10.07
C GLU A 90 14.87 -9.34 10.87
N THR A 91 15.08 -8.13 10.37
CA THR A 91 14.53 -6.92 11.01
C THR A 91 13.01 -6.88 10.90
N ARG A 92 12.43 -7.30 9.76
CA ARG A 92 10.97 -7.41 9.59
C ARG A 92 10.39 -8.41 10.58
N ILE A 93 11.00 -9.59 10.74
CA ILE A 93 10.59 -10.60 11.72
C ILE A 93 10.58 -10.00 13.12
N LYS A 94 11.69 -9.41 13.55
CA LYS A 94 11.81 -8.79 14.89
C LYS A 94 10.73 -7.73 15.15
N ARG A 95 10.45 -6.87 14.15
CA ARG A 95 9.41 -5.84 14.26
C ARG A 95 8.01 -6.44 14.35
N LEU A 96 7.68 -7.43 13.53
CA LEU A 96 6.37 -8.09 13.54
C LEU A 96 6.13 -8.88 14.83
N MET A 97 7.12 -9.60 15.32
CA MET A 97 7.05 -10.29 16.62
C MET A 97 6.80 -9.30 17.75
N LYS A 98 7.56 -8.19 17.79
CA LYS A 98 7.43 -7.18 18.84
C LYS A 98 6.11 -6.41 18.80
N GLN A 99 5.67 -5.99 17.59
CA GLN A 99 4.53 -5.08 17.45
C GLN A 99 3.19 -5.80 17.33
N ARG A 100 3.20 -7.02 16.76
CA ARG A 100 1.97 -7.77 16.46
C ARG A 100 1.88 -9.13 17.15
N GLY A 101 2.90 -9.52 17.91
CA GLY A 101 2.92 -10.81 18.60
C GLY A 101 2.94 -12.01 17.63
N TYR A 102 3.40 -11.84 16.40
CA TYR A 102 3.48 -12.95 15.45
C TYR A 102 4.63 -13.89 15.83
N THR A 103 4.46 -15.18 15.52
CA THR A 103 5.58 -16.13 15.62
C THR A 103 6.51 -15.98 14.41
N GLU A 104 7.75 -16.44 14.56
CA GLU A 104 8.73 -16.41 13.48
C GLU A 104 8.25 -17.23 12.27
N GLU A 105 7.68 -18.42 12.51
CA GLU A 105 7.13 -19.30 11.47
C GLU A 105 6.04 -18.60 10.67
N ARG A 106 5.15 -17.87 11.34
CA ARG A 106 4.11 -17.07 10.69
C ARG A 106 4.69 -15.96 9.82
N CYS A 107 5.72 -15.27 10.32
CA CYS A 107 6.41 -14.23 9.54
C CYS A 107 7.04 -14.82 8.28
N ARG A 108 7.77 -15.91 8.39
CA ARG A 108 8.41 -16.59 7.25
C ARG A 108 7.41 -17.10 6.23
N ALA A 109 6.30 -17.70 6.67
CA ALA A 109 5.22 -18.14 5.78
C ALA A 109 4.61 -16.96 5.00
N MET A 110 4.38 -15.83 5.67
CA MET A 110 3.90 -14.60 5.01
C MET A 110 4.89 -14.07 3.97
N PHE A 111 6.19 -14.08 4.27
CA PHE A 111 7.20 -13.59 3.32
C PHE A 111 7.36 -14.52 2.12
N HIS A 112 7.22 -15.82 2.33
CA HIS A 112 7.26 -16.82 1.24
C HIS A 112 6.12 -16.67 0.22
N SER A 113 5.00 -16.05 0.65
CA SER A 113 3.86 -15.75 -0.23
C SER A 113 3.99 -14.42 -0.99
N GLN A 114 5.03 -13.63 -0.71
CA GLN A 114 5.31 -12.35 -1.37
C GLN A 114 6.34 -12.55 -2.49
N GLU A 115 6.37 -11.59 -3.42
CA GLU A 115 7.43 -11.53 -4.42
C GLU A 115 8.82 -11.34 -3.74
N PRO A 116 9.90 -11.86 -4.33
CA PRO A 116 11.23 -11.69 -3.78
C PRO A 116 11.70 -10.22 -3.86
N GLU A 117 12.66 -9.84 -3.01
CA GLU A 117 13.24 -8.49 -3.00
C GLU A 117 13.69 -8.01 -4.38
N SER A 118 14.30 -8.93 -5.17
CA SER A 118 14.76 -8.63 -6.53
C SER A 118 13.64 -8.14 -7.45
N TYR A 119 12.42 -8.64 -7.25
CA TYR A 119 11.25 -8.17 -7.99
C TYR A 119 10.96 -6.70 -7.68
N TYR A 120 10.85 -6.33 -6.41
CA TYR A 120 10.58 -4.95 -6.03
C TYR A 120 11.68 -4.00 -6.47
N ARG A 121 12.95 -4.38 -6.31
CA ARG A 121 14.10 -3.57 -6.77
C ARG A 121 14.11 -3.35 -8.28
N LYS A 122 13.66 -4.32 -9.06
CA LYS A 122 13.59 -4.22 -10.52
C LYS A 122 12.61 -3.13 -10.98
N TYR A 123 11.51 -2.96 -10.26
CA TYR A 123 10.44 -2.05 -10.64
C TYR A 123 10.46 -0.71 -9.89
N ALA A 124 11.22 -0.60 -8.83
CA ALA A 124 11.36 0.63 -8.07
C ALA A 124 12.33 1.61 -8.74
N ASP A 125 11.93 2.87 -8.80
CA ASP A 125 12.78 3.97 -9.26
C ASP A 125 13.68 4.49 -8.12
N PHE A 126 13.23 4.30 -6.87
CA PHE A 126 13.96 4.68 -5.67
C PHE A 126 13.73 3.67 -4.54
N THR A 127 14.76 3.43 -3.73
CA THR A 127 14.66 2.54 -2.56
C THR A 127 15.03 3.31 -1.30
N ILE A 128 14.13 3.33 -0.32
CA ILE A 128 14.39 3.84 1.02
C ILE A 128 14.84 2.68 1.90
N ASN A 129 16.03 2.76 2.46
CA ASN A 129 16.49 1.80 3.46
C ASN A 129 15.93 2.16 4.83
N ASN A 130 14.94 1.38 5.28
CA ASN A 130 14.25 1.57 6.56
C ASN A 130 14.70 0.56 7.63
N GLN A 131 15.97 0.12 7.59
CA GLN A 131 16.53 -0.80 8.60
C GLN A 131 16.91 -0.10 9.90
N LEU A 132 17.38 1.14 9.79
CA LEU A 132 17.84 1.94 10.91
C LEU A 132 16.67 2.67 11.60
N ASP A 133 16.93 3.84 12.10
CA ASP A 133 15.98 4.71 12.79
C ASP A 133 15.12 5.56 11.84
N TYR A 134 14.20 6.27 12.43
CA TYR A 134 13.32 7.20 11.73
C TYR A 134 14.08 8.34 11.07
N GLU A 135 15.12 8.85 11.72
CA GLU A 135 15.90 10.00 11.22
C GLU A 135 16.60 9.66 9.91
N ASN A 136 17.19 8.45 9.83
CA ASN A 136 17.84 7.98 8.60
C ASN A 136 16.82 7.84 7.45
N SER A 137 15.67 7.23 7.70
CA SER A 137 14.62 7.07 6.69
C SER A 137 14.05 8.42 6.26
N SER A 138 13.83 9.33 7.22
CA SER A 138 13.34 10.69 6.98
C SER A 138 14.33 11.51 6.14
N LYS A 139 15.64 11.36 6.39
CA LYS A 139 16.67 12.01 5.59
C LYS A 139 16.64 11.55 4.13
N GLN A 140 16.63 10.24 3.88
CA GLN A 140 16.54 9.68 2.52
C GLN A 140 15.30 10.20 1.78
N LEU A 141 14.15 10.23 2.48
CA LEU A 141 12.89 10.77 1.95
C LEU A 141 13.04 12.25 1.55
N LYS A 142 13.55 13.08 2.45
CA LYS A 142 13.75 14.51 2.21
C LYS A 142 14.70 14.77 1.05
N ASP A 143 15.83 14.07 1.02
CA ASP A 143 16.82 14.22 -0.04
C ASP A 143 16.22 13.89 -1.41
N ARG A 144 15.42 12.81 -1.50
CA ARG A 144 14.74 12.46 -2.76
C ARG A 144 13.67 13.47 -3.16
N LEU A 145 12.86 13.92 -2.21
CA LEU A 145 11.83 14.94 -2.47
C LEU A 145 12.43 16.26 -2.93
N ASN A 146 13.56 16.69 -2.36
CA ASN A 146 14.27 17.87 -2.81
C ASN A 146 14.75 17.76 -4.27
N ILE A 147 15.22 16.58 -4.67
CA ILE A 147 15.59 16.33 -6.08
C ILE A 147 14.37 16.46 -7.00
N LEU A 148 13.22 15.91 -6.61
CA LEU A 148 12.00 15.91 -7.44
C LEU A 148 11.35 17.29 -7.55
N LEU A 149 11.41 18.08 -6.50
CA LEU A 149 10.75 19.39 -6.43
C LEU A 149 11.67 20.56 -6.80
N GLY A 150 12.95 20.27 -7.08
CA GLY A 150 13.98 21.30 -7.12
C GLY A 150 14.26 21.86 -5.72
N ASP A 151 15.06 22.93 -5.60
CA ASP A 151 15.47 23.52 -4.31
C ASP A 151 14.32 24.13 -3.47
N ALA A 152 13.09 23.70 -3.71
CA ALA A 152 11.96 24.06 -2.86
C ALA A 152 12.15 23.41 -1.48
N ILE A 153 12.52 24.20 -0.48
CA ILE A 153 12.68 23.77 0.91
C ILE A 153 11.37 23.18 1.41
N ILE A 154 11.31 21.87 1.52
CA ILE A 154 10.17 21.19 2.17
C ILE A 154 10.37 21.28 3.67
N LEU A 155 9.73 22.26 4.29
CA LEU A 155 9.55 22.31 5.75
C LEU A 155 8.46 21.29 6.10
N ILE A 156 8.87 20.06 6.42
CA ILE A 156 7.96 19.12 7.07
C ILE A 156 7.82 19.57 8.51
N ASN A 157 6.74 20.29 8.81
CA ASN A 157 6.36 20.58 10.17
C ASN A 157 6.05 19.25 10.87
N HIS A 158 6.92 18.87 11.81
CA HIS A 158 6.58 17.83 12.78
C HIS A 158 5.48 18.39 13.68
N GLY A 159 4.21 18.14 13.33
CA GLY A 159 3.13 18.31 14.28
C GLY A 159 3.43 17.42 15.47
N LYS A 160 3.76 18.01 16.62
CA LYS A 160 3.73 17.32 17.90
C LYS A 160 2.30 16.82 18.06
N THR A 161 2.11 15.52 17.99
CA THR A 161 0.94 14.87 18.59
C THR A 161 1.24 14.79 20.07
N ASP A 162 0.61 15.67 20.85
CA ASP A 162 0.46 15.52 22.28
C ASP A 162 -0.40 14.29 22.61
#